data_c7b71c86801621466c5a62a6cd529bee
#
_entry.id   c7b71c86801621466c5a62a6cd529bee
#
_cell.length_a   1.000
_cell.length_b   1.000
_cell.length_c   1.000
_cell.angle_alpha   90.00
_cell.angle_beta   90.00
_cell.angle_gamma   90.00
#
_symmetry.space_group_name_H-M   'P 1'
#
loop_
_entity.id
_entity.type
_entity.pdbx_description
1 polymer ?
#
loop_
_entity_poly.entity_id
_entity_poly.type
_entity_poly.pdbx_seq_one_letter_code
_entity_poly.pdbx_strand_id
1 'polypeptide(L)'
;VIKRAATAILVTVGLAVAVAGCSTTEPGDRPLVMGASDMPAMQVMAQIYAGALRHAGSAVSSDTRAGDYRTLLDDMDATSVDLFPAFSGRLLSQLAPQLAPATADETYTDLNRSLPQGVSIGDPTMVVATPQVIVAASVAEQRKVTELADCAQMSSGLPVVVVGAPDAATIEAFTATGCRFGPVESVPTTAAAIERIAGGRAVGILTPLDVAGDDAEGAADEIRALQAPAPAADSAAAPAASGSGAQSGPAEQSGSATTGIVVAGPRAQQLVPVYRTAALSRDEMQTVNKVAGELTTADLATLAGRAATGADTRELADGWLAEHGL
;
A
#
# COMPACT_ATOMS: atom_id res chain seq x y z
N VAL A 1 12.11 34.31 95.03
CA VAL A 1 12.22 35.03 93.74
C VAL A 1 12.15 33.92 92.62
N ILE A 2 10.96 33.79 92.00
CA ILE A 2 10.68 32.78 91.00
C ILE A 2 10.43 33.49 89.67
N LYS A 3 11.34 33.28 88.71
CA LYS A 3 11.11 33.71 87.31
C LYS A 3 10.40 32.62 86.53
N ARG A 4 9.21 32.90 86.02
CA ARG A 4 8.46 32.03 85.10
C ARG A 4 8.94 32.33 83.67
N ALA A 5 9.45 31.31 83.01
CA ALA A 5 9.73 31.32 81.59
C ALA A 5 8.47 30.81 80.84
N ALA A 6 7.94 31.59 79.94
CA ALA A 6 6.85 31.16 79.03
C ALA A 6 7.41 30.67 77.76
N THR A 7 7.12 29.40 77.45
CA THR A 7 7.54 28.73 76.18
C THR A 7 6.37 28.92 75.21
N ALA A 8 6.64 29.64 74.13
CA ALA A 8 5.71 29.76 72.97
C ALA A 8 5.94 28.61 72.03
N ILE A 9 4.92 27.77 71.80
CA ILE A 9 4.94 26.70 70.83
C ILE A 9 4.34 27.32 69.54
N LEU A 10 5.21 27.41 68.50
CA LEU A 10 4.84 27.78 67.16
C LEU A 10 4.44 26.49 66.38
N VAL A 11 3.16 26.30 66.11
CA VAL A 11 2.61 25.28 65.29
C VAL A 11 2.64 25.76 63.83
N THR A 12 3.63 25.29 63.07
CA THR A 12 3.68 25.48 61.62
C THR A 12 2.82 24.40 60.95
N VAL A 13 1.65 24.78 60.48
CA VAL A 13 0.80 23.93 59.61
C VAL A 13 1.42 23.96 58.21
N GLY A 14 2.13 22.91 57.82
CA GLY A 14 2.61 22.69 56.47
C GLY A 14 1.46 22.24 55.56
N LEU A 15 1.01 23.13 54.66
CA LEU A 15 0.05 22.83 53.61
C LEU A 15 0.81 22.06 52.49
N ALA A 16 0.75 20.74 52.48
CA ALA A 16 1.24 19.91 51.38
C ALA A 16 0.23 20.04 50.23
N VAL A 17 0.54 20.87 49.25
CA VAL A 17 -0.16 20.91 47.96
C VAL A 17 0.30 19.65 47.17
N ALA A 18 -0.55 18.62 47.13
CA ALA A 18 -0.40 17.51 46.23
C ALA A 18 -0.69 18.03 44.81
N VAL A 19 0.36 18.33 44.05
CA VAL A 19 0.26 18.55 42.62
C VAL A 19 0.00 17.16 42.03
N ALA A 20 -1.25 16.82 41.75
CA ALA A 20 -1.60 15.76 40.88
C ALA A 20 -1.09 16.13 39.46
N GLY A 21 0.15 15.77 39.15
CA GLY A 21 0.70 15.85 37.84
C GLY A 21 -0.15 14.93 36.95
N CYS A 22 -0.96 15.53 36.08
CA CYS A 22 -1.39 14.81 34.88
C CYS A 22 -0.09 14.47 34.13
N SER A 23 0.36 13.25 34.26
CA SER A 23 1.36 12.70 33.37
C SER A 23 0.74 12.69 31.98
N THR A 24 0.97 13.73 31.21
CA THR A 24 0.82 13.64 29.77
C THR A 24 1.89 12.63 29.35
N THR A 25 1.48 11.39 29.06
CA THR A 25 2.32 10.38 28.43
C THR A 25 2.86 11.03 27.16
N GLU A 26 4.16 11.33 27.13
CA GLU A 26 4.79 11.82 25.91
C GLU A 26 4.65 10.75 24.82
N PRO A 27 4.46 11.13 23.53
CA PRO A 27 4.56 10.21 22.41
C PRO A 27 5.96 9.57 22.48
N GLY A 28 6.04 8.24 22.75
CA GLY A 28 7.32 7.54 22.90
C GLY A 28 7.42 6.62 24.12
N ASP A 29 6.49 6.70 25.08
CA ASP A 29 6.58 5.95 26.36
C ASP A 29 6.12 4.48 26.23
N ARG A 30 5.57 4.07 25.08
CA ARG A 30 5.20 2.68 24.80
C ARG A 30 5.82 2.18 23.48
N PRO A 31 6.17 0.90 23.38
CA PRO A 31 6.64 0.32 22.12
C PRO A 31 5.61 0.47 21.01
N LEU A 32 6.05 0.81 19.80
CA LEU A 32 5.24 0.83 18.59
C LEU A 32 4.72 -0.57 18.28
N VAL A 33 3.46 -0.70 17.93
CA VAL A 33 2.83 -1.97 17.58
C VAL A 33 2.56 -2.02 16.07
N MET A 34 3.11 -3.04 15.42
CA MET A 34 2.88 -3.30 14.00
C MET A 34 1.58 -4.07 13.79
N GLY A 35 0.89 -3.76 12.69
CA GLY A 35 -0.19 -4.56 12.15
C GLY A 35 0.20 -5.19 10.82
N ALA A 36 -0.42 -6.31 10.46
CA ALA A 36 -0.28 -6.92 9.14
C ALA A 36 -1.54 -7.70 8.76
N SER A 37 -1.88 -7.71 7.47
CA SER A 37 -2.85 -8.68 6.99
C SER A 37 -2.21 -10.08 6.91
N ASP A 38 -3.04 -11.09 6.66
CA ASP A 38 -2.63 -12.49 6.53
C ASP A 38 -1.79 -12.79 5.29
N MET A 39 -1.66 -11.82 4.36
CA MET A 39 -0.82 -11.97 3.17
C MET A 39 0.67 -12.04 3.56
N PRO A 40 1.43 -13.05 3.09
CA PRO A 40 2.85 -13.19 3.41
C PRO A 40 3.66 -11.92 3.13
N ALA A 41 3.40 -11.24 2.01
CA ALA A 41 4.05 -9.98 1.67
C ALA A 41 3.82 -8.88 2.73
N MET A 42 2.60 -8.79 3.29
CA MET A 42 2.30 -7.79 4.33
C MET A 42 2.93 -8.16 5.67
N GLN A 43 3.01 -9.45 5.99
CA GLN A 43 3.68 -9.91 7.21
C GLN A 43 5.19 -9.61 7.17
N VAL A 44 5.84 -9.91 6.04
CA VAL A 44 7.27 -9.57 5.83
C VAL A 44 7.46 -8.06 5.89
N MET A 45 6.62 -7.29 5.20
CA MET A 45 6.73 -5.84 5.17
C MET A 45 6.57 -5.19 6.55
N ALA A 46 5.66 -5.70 7.37
CA ALA A 46 5.51 -5.24 8.76
C ALA A 46 6.78 -5.51 9.59
N GLN A 47 7.45 -6.65 9.36
CA GLN A 47 8.73 -6.95 10.01
C GLN A 47 9.89 -6.08 9.49
N ILE A 48 9.90 -5.73 8.20
CA ILE A 48 10.88 -4.79 7.64
C ILE A 48 10.74 -3.41 8.29
N TYR A 49 9.52 -2.85 8.38
CA TYR A 49 9.28 -1.60 9.09
C TYR A 49 9.67 -1.69 10.58
N ALA A 50 9.29 -2.78 11.24
CA ALA A 50 9.64 -3.02 12.64
C ALA A 50 11.16 -3.08 12.86
N GLY A 51 11.88 -3.78 11.98
CA GLY A 51 13.34 -3.92 12.02
C GLY A 51 14.02 -2.59 11.79
N ALA A 52 13.66 -1.85 10.73
CA ALA A 52 14.21 -0.54 10.42
C ALA A 52 14.03 0.46 11.59
N LEU A 53 12.86 0.49 12.20
CA LEU A 53 12.58 1.35 13.35
C LEU A 53 13.41 0.93 14.57
N ARG A 54 13.59 -0.38 14.83
CA ARG A 54 14.47 -0.86 15.93
C ARG A 54 15.93 -0.50 15.68
N HIS A 55 16.44 -0.63 14.44
CA HIS A 55 17.80 -0.23 14.08
C HIS A 55 18.01 1.28 14.23
N ALA A 56 16.96 2.08 14.03
CA ALA A 56 16.98 3.52 14.29
C ALA A 56 16.83 3.88 15.80
N GLY A 57 16.67 2.89 16.68
CA GLY A 57 16.61 3.07 18.12
C GLY A 57 15.20 3.21 18.70
N SER A 58 14.15 3.04 17.90
CA SER A 58 12.77 3.08 18.38
C SER A 58 12.38 1.81 19.13
N ALA A 59 11.60 1.95 20.20
CA ALA A 59 11.00 0.82 20.89
C ALA A 59 9.86 0.26 20.04
N VAL A 60 9.98 -0.99 19.56
CA VAL A 60 8.97 -1.66 18.74
C VAL A 60 8.61 -2.99 19.39
N SER A 61 7.31 -3.26 19.52
CA SER A 61 6.79 -4.53 20.04
C SER A 61 7.32 -5.72 19.23
N SER A 62 7.50 -6.85 19.90
CA SER A 62 7.78 -8.12 19.24
C SER A 62 6.53 -8.69 18.55
N ASP A 63 5.34 -8.30 19.03
CA ASP A 63 4.07 -8.82 18.57
C ASP A 63 3.54 -7.99 17.41
N THR A 64 3.08 -8.67 16.36
CA THR A 64 2.37 -8.07 15.23
C THR A 64 0.88 -8.42 15.33
N ARG A 65 0.01 -7.41 15.20
CA ARG A 65 -1.43 -7.63 15.16
C ARG A 65 -1.86 -8.10 13.78
N ALA A 66 -2.54 -9.24 13.72
CA ALA A 66 -3.09 -9.76 12.47
C ALA A 66 -4.53 -9.28 12.27
N GLY A 67 -4.89 -8.85 11.05
CA GLY A 67 -6.24 -8.44 10.72
C GLY A 67 -6.36 -7.95 9.27
N ASP A 68 -7.57 -7.89 8.76
CA ASP A 68 -7.83 -7.16 7.51
C ASP A 68 -7.69 -5.65 7.72
N TYR A 69 -7.73 -4.86 6.65
CA TYR A 69 -7.50 -3.41 6.75
C TYR A 69 -8.56 -2.71 7.62
N ARG A 70 -9.80 -3.21 7.66
CA ARG A 70 -10.84 -2.65 8.53
C ARG A 70 -10.49 -2.88 9.99
N THR A 71 -10.16 -4.11 10.35
CA THR A 71 -9.75 -4.48 11.70
C THR A 71 -8.51 -3.69 12.14
N LEU A 72 -7.51 -3.53 11.23
CA LEU A 72 -6.30 -2.77 11.54
C LEU A 72 -6.58 -1.28 11.73
N LEU A 73 -7.52 -0.68 10.99
CA LEU A 73 -7.95 0.71 11.20
C LEU A 73 -8.73 0.87 12.52
N ASP A 74 -9.60 -0.10 12.87
CA ASP A 74 -10.30 -0.12 14.16
C ASP A 74 -9.30 -0.26 15.32
N ASP A 75 -8.27 -1.08 15.16
CA ASP A 75 -7.16 -1.23 16.10
C ASP A 75 -6.30 0.05 16.22
N MET A 76 -6.15 0.81 15.14
CA MET A 76 -5.52 2.14 15.19
C MET A 76 -6.33 3.14 15.99
N ASP A 77 -7.65 3.17 15.81
CA ASP A 77 -8.55 4.03 16.60
C ASP A 77 -8.48 3.66 18.09
N ALA A 78 -8.46 2.36 18.38
CA ALA A 78 -8.27 1.82 19.73
C ALA A 78 -6.83 1.98 20.28
N THR A 79 -5.91 2.57 19.53
CA THR A 79 -4.48 2.74 19.87
C THR A 79 -3.71 1.43 20.08
N SER A 80 -4.19 0.30 19.59
CA SER A 80 -3.57 -1.02 19.70
C SER A 80 -2.67 -1.38 18.51
N VAL A 81 -2.75 -0.63 17.40
CA VAL A 81 -1.83 -0.68 16.25
C VAL A 81 -1.35 0.73 15.94
N ASP A 82 -0.07 0.89 15.59
CA ASP A 82 0.55 2.17 15.26
C ASP A 82 0.92 2.31 13.80
N LEU A 83 1.32 1.22 13.15
CA LEU A 83 1.77 1.18 11.75
C LEU A 83 1.43 -0.17 11.11
N PHE A 84 0.92 -0.16 9.89
CA PHE A 84 0.77 -1.36 9.07
C PHE A 84 1.01 -1.07 7.59
N PRO A 85 1.52 -2.03 6.80
CA PRO A 85 1.64 -1.93 5.36
C PRO A 85 0.28 -2.19 4.69
N ALA A 86 -0.02 -1.43 3.62
CA ALA A 86 -1.22 -1.64 2.83
C ALA A 86 -1.00 -1.39 1.35
N PHE A 87 -1.74 -2.10 0.50
CA PHE A 87 -1.89 -1.74 -0.90
C PHE A 87 -2.91 -0.60 -1.05
N SER A 88 -2.48 0.51 -1.64
CA SER A 88 -3.24 1.76 -1.72
C SER A 88 -4.64 1.60 -2.31
N GLY A 89 -4.75 0.91 -3.44
CA GLY A 89 -6.04 0.73 -4.10
C GLY A 89 -6.98 -0.20 -3.35
N ARG A 90 -6.47 -1.26 -2.69
CA ARG A 90 -7.29 -2.15 -1.85
C ARG A 90 -7.83 -1.42 -0.63
N LEU A 91 -6.97 -0.64 0.04
CA LEU A 91 -7.39 0.16 1.19
C LEU A 91 -8.41 1.22 0.77
N LEU A 92 -8.15 1.93 -0.34
CA LEU A 92 -9.10 2.92 -0.87
C LEU A 92 -10.44 2.28 -1.24
N SER A 93 -10.45 1.07 -1.80
CA SER A 93 -11.70 0.37 -2.13
C SER A 93 -12.56 0.06 -0.91
N GLN A 94 -11.96 -0.11 0.26
CA GLN A 94 -12.70 -0.30 1.52
C GLN A 94 -13.22 1.02 2.09
N LEU A 95 -12.43 2.09 1.98
CA LEU A 95 -12.79 3.41 2.54
C LEU A 95 -13.76 4.18 1.64
N ALA A 96 -13.57 4.10 0.33
CA ALA A 96 -14.32 4.84 -0.67
C ALA A 96 -14.59 3.97 -1.93
N PRO A 97 -15.44 2.94 -1.82
CA PRO A 97 -15.72 1.99 -2.91
C PRO A 97 -16.35 2.64 -4.13
N GLN A 98 -17.01 3.80 -3.96
CA GLN A 98 -17.69 4.55 -5.02
C GLN A 98 -16.72 5.29 -5.97
N LEU A 99 -15.45 5.46 -5.60
CA LEU A 99 -14.47 6.12 -6.46
C LEU A 99 -14.10 5.23 -7.64
N ALA A 100 -13.99 5.83 -8.82
CA ALA A 100 -13.58 5.13 -10.03
C ALA A 100 -12.12 4.62 -9.93
N PRO A 101 -11.73 3.62 -10.76
CA PRO A 101 -10.33 3.29 -10.95
C PRO A 101 -9.52 4.52 -11.36
N ALA A 102 -8.28 4.62 -10.86
CA ALA A 102 -7.44 5.78 -11.00
C ALA A 102 -5.96 5.39 -11.16
N THR A 103 -5.14 6.30 -11.65
CA THR A 103 -3.67 6.20 -11.67
C THR A 103 -3.11 6.01 -10.28
N ALA A 104 -1.81 5.71 -10.17
CA ALA A 104 -1.15 5.58 -8.88
C ALA A 104 -1.22 6.87 -8.05
N ASP A 105 -0.95 8.02 -8.67
CA ASP A 105 -0.95 9.33 -8.00
C ASP A 105 -2.35 9.76 -7.55
N GLU A 106 -3.37 9.52 -8.39
CA GLU A 106 -4.77 9.79 -8.05
C GLU A 106 -5.22 8.87 -6.92
N THR A 107 -4.89 7.57 -7.00
CA THR A 107 -5.20 6.58 -5.95
C THR A 107 -4.58 6.98 -4.62
N TYR A 108 -3.30 7.41 -4.61
CA TYR A 108 -2.62 7.89 -3.41
C TYR A 108 -3.30 9.15 -2.85
N THR A 109 -3.63 10.11 -3.72
CA THR A 109 -4.29 11.36 -3.33
C THR A 109 -5.67 11.11 -2.74
N ASP A 110 -6.46 10.25 -3.38
CA ASP A 110 -7.81 9.90 -2.93
C ASP A 110 -7.78 9.07 -1.64
N LEU A 111 -6.80 8.17 -1.51
CA LEU A 111 -6.58 7.43 -0.27
C LEU A 111 -6.29 8.40 0.88
N ASN A 112 -5.35 9.32 0.69
CA ASN A 112 -5.00 10.29 1.72
C ASN A 112 -6.20 11.16 2.19
N ARG A 113 -7.12 11.47 1.27
CA ARG A 113 -8.36 12.19 1.59
C ARG A 113 -9.42 11.34 2.27
N SER A 114 -9.37 10.02 2.07
CA SER A 114 -10.39 9.08 2.56
C SER A 114 -10.04 8.46 3.92
N LEU A 115 -8.81 8.69 4.41
CA LEU A 115 -8.35 8.13 5.68
C LEU A 115 -9.14 8.71 6.86
N PRO A 116 -9.36 7.91 7.93
CA PRO A 116 -9.90 8.40 9.19
C PRO A 116 -9.03 9.49 9.81
N GLN A 117 -9.64 10.34 10.65
CA GLN A 117 -8.90 11.37 11.38
C GLN A 117 -7.84 10.73 12.28
N GLY A 118 -6.63 11.27 12.27
CA GLY A 118 -5.50 10.77 13.06
C GLY A 118 -4.73 9.63 12.41
N VAL A 119 -5.12 9.18 11.20
CA VAL A 119 -4.39 8.22 10.38
C VAL A 119 -3.80 8.92 9.16
N SER A 120 -2.59 8.55 8.80
CA SER A 120 -1.87 9.09 7.64
C SER A 120 -1.18 7.96 6.88
N ILE A 121 -0.76 8.24 5.65
CA ILE A 121 0.10 7.37 4.85
C ILE A 121 1.45 8.04 4.62
N GLY A 122 2.52 7.23 4.56
CA GLY A 122 3.85 7.68 4.14
C GLY A 122 4.08 7.52 2.64
N ASP A 123 5.32 7.71 2.23
CA ASP A 123 5.70 7.61 0.83
C ASP A 123 5.42 6.20 0.28
N PRO A 124 4.91 6.09 -0.96
CA PRO A 124 4.73 4.79 -1.59
C PRO A 124 6.09 4.16 -1.90
N THR A 125 6.17 2.85 -1.75
CA THR A 125 7.34 2.07 -2.16
C THR A 125 7.35 1.90 -3.68
N MET A 126 8.46 1.39 -4.25
CA MET A 126 8.53 0.96 -5.64
C MET A 126 7.78 -0.36 -5.90
N VAL A 127 7.20 -0.97 -4.88
CA VAL A 127 6.44 -2.22 -5.02
C VAL A 127 5.11 -1.96 -5.72
N VAL A 128 4.90 -2.65 -6.83
CA VAL A 128 3.66 -2.59 -7.62
C VAL A 128 2.96 -3.94 -7.56
N ALA A 129 1.68 -3.91 -7.18
CA ALA A 129 0.81 -5.08 -7.16
C ALA A 129 -0.52 -4.82 -7.92
N THR A 130 -0.52 -3.89 -8.87
CA THR A 130 -1.68 -3.66 -9.74
C THR A 130 -1.93 -4.89 -10.59
N PRO A 131 -3.11 -5.52 -10.52
CA PRO A 131 -3.43 -6.67 -11.34
C PRO A 131 -3.28 -6.38 -12.84
N GLN A 132 -2.79 -7.36 -13.58
CA GLN A 132 -2.57 -7.29 -15.03
C GLN A 132 -3.17 -8.51 -15.71
N VAL A 133 -3.61 -8.35 -16.95
CA VAL A 133 -3.96 -9.50 -17.80
C VAL A 133 -2.69 -10.08 -18.37
N ILE A 134 -2.45 -11.36 -18.10
CA ILE A 134 -1.27 -12.11 -18.54
C ILE A 134 -1.69 -13.12 -19.59
N VAL A 135 -0.93 -13.19 -20.67
CA VAL A 135 -1.14 -14.13 -21.78
C VAL A 135 0.13 -14.90 -22.07
N ALA A 136 0.03 -16.05 -22.76
CA ALA A 136 1.21 -16.75 -23.26
C ALA A 136 2.00 -15.85 -24.24
N ALA A 137 3.32 -15.81 -24.12
CA ALA A 137 4.19 -15.05 -25.02
C ALA A 137 3.95 -15.41 -26.50
N SER A 138 3.81 -16.71 -26.80
CA SER A 138 3.49 -17.20 -28.14
C SER A 138 2.16 -16.67 -28.69
N VAL A 139 1.13 -16.54 -27.83
CA VAL A 139 -0.17 -15.96 -28.21
C VAL A 139 -0.04 -14.46 -28.46
N ALA A 140 0.69 -13.74 -27.58
CA ALA A 140 0.95 -12.32 -27.75
C ALA A 140 1.63 -12.03 -29.10
N GLU A 141 2.67 -12.78 -29.44
CA GLU A 141 3.41 -12.63 -30.70
C GLU A 141 2.57 -12.96 -31.93
N GLN A 142 1.90 -14.13 -31.93
CA GLN A 142 1.10 -14.58 -33.06
C GLN A 142 -0.07 -13.65 -33.38
N ARG A 143 -0.71 -13.10 -32.36
CA ARG A 143 -1.88 -12.24 -32.48
C ARG A 143 -1.54 -10.75 -32.43
N LYS A 144 -0.28 -10.40 -32.14
CA LYS A 144 0.19 -9.01 -31.94
C LYS A 144 -0.60 -8.28 -30.88
N VAL A 145 -0.88 -8.98 -29.77
CA VAL A 145 -1.61 -8.45 -28.62
C VAL A 145 -0.58 -7.97 -27.60
N THR A 146 -0.49 -6.65 -27.38
CA THR A 146 0.48 -6.04 -26.48
C THR A 146 -0.17 -5.14 -25.44
N GLU A 147 -1.33 -4.59 -25.76
CA GLU A 147 -2.03 -3.65 -24.91
C GLU A 147 -3.32 -4.25 -24.36
N LEU A 148 -3.80 -3.73 -23.25
CA LEU A 148 -5.05 -4.15 -22.65
C LEU A 148 -6.25 -3.93 -23.62
N ALA A 149 -6.19 -2.90 -24.46
CA ALA A 149 -7.19 -2.64 -25.49
C ALA A 149 -7.28 -3.79 -26.51
N ASP A 150 -6.20 -4.53 -26.73
CA ASP A 150 -6.16 -5.69 -27.65
C ASP A 150 -6.87 -6.91 -27.06
N CYS A 151 -7.19 -6.90 -25.78
CA CYS A 151 -7.88 -8.00 -25.10
C CYS A 151 -9.19 -8.40 -25.81
N ALA A 152 -9.89 -7.42 -26.41
CA ALA A 152 -11.09 -7.65 -27.19
C ALA A 152 -10.86 -8.51 -28.47
N GLN A 153 -9.61 -8.56 -28.98
CA GLN A 153 -9.21 -9.33 -30.17
C GLN A 153 -8.84 -10.78 -29.83
N MET A 154 -8.71 -11.08 -28.53
CA MET A 154 -8.44 -12.43 -28.08
C MET A 154 -9.67 -13.33 -28.26
N SER A 155 -9.48 -14.63 -28.26
CA SER A 155 -10.59 -15.58 -28.34
C SER A 155 -11.52 -15.39 -27.16
N SER A 156 -12.81 -15.16 -27.42
CA SER A 156 -13.81 -15.07 -26.38
C SER A 156 -13.93 -16.39 -25.60
N GLY A 157 -14.15 -16.30 -24.29
CA GLY A 157 -14.41 -17.47 -23.45
C GLY A 157 -13.17 -18.26 -23.04
N LEU A 158 -11.95 -17.72 -23.20
CA LEU A 158 -10.76 -18.32 -22.59
C LEU A 158 -10.91 -18.31 -21.06
N PRO A 159 -10.60 -19.43 -20.38
CA PRO A 159 -10.58 -19.45 -18.91
C PRO A 159 -9.63 -18.39 -18.36
N VAL A 160 -10.04 -17.79 -17.26
CA VAL A 160 -9.21 -16.84 -16.49
C VAL A 160 -8.60 -17.56 -15.30
N VAL A 161 -7.29 -17.62 -15.24
CA VAL A 161 -6.53 -18.21 -14.13
C VAL A 161 -6.19 -17.14 -13.12
N VAL A 162 -6.49 -17.39 -11.85
CA VAL A 162 -6.14 -16.55 -10.71
C VAL A 162 -5.46 -17.37 -9.62
N VAL A 163 -4.58 -16.77 -8.85
CA VAL A 163 -3.98 -17.41 -7.67
C VAL A 163 -4.88 -17.17 -6.46
N GLY A 164 -5.27 -18.24 -5.76
CA GLY A 164 -6.14 -18.16 -4.59
C GLY A 164 -7.57 -17.75 -4.92
N ALA A 165 -8.18 -16.91 -4.08
CA ALA A 165 -9.56 -16.48 -4.25
C ALA A 165 -9.70 -15.43 -5.36
N PRO A 166 -10.68 -15.58 -6.28
CA PRO A 166 -10.90 -14.61 -7.35
C PRO A 166 -11.46 -13.31 -6.78
N ASP A 167 -10.92 -12.18 -7.25
CA ASP A 167 -11.45 -10.85 -6.98
C ASP A 167 -12.43 -10.44 -8.10
N ALA A 168 -13.72 -10.49 -7.79
CA ALA A 168 -14.77 -10.17 -8.75
C ALA A 168 -14.68 -8.73 -9.28
N ALA A 169 -14.29 -7.77 -8.44
CA ALA A 169 -14.16 -6.37 -8.84
C ALA A 169 -13.02 -6.17 -9.85
N THR A 170 -11.90 -6.86 -9.67
CA THR A 170 -10.79 -6.87 -10.63
C THR A 170 -11.19 -7.49 -11.96
N ILE A 171 -11.91 -8.61 -11.95
CA ILE A 171 -12.39 -9.27 -13.16
C ILE A 171 -13.38 -8.36 -13.91
N GLU A 172 -14.31 -7.73 -13.18
CA GLU A 172 -15.27 -6.77 -13.74
C GLU A 172 -14.56 -5.56 -14.36
N ALA A 173 -13.55 -5.00 -13.69
CA ALA A 173 -12.76 -3.90 -14.21
C ALA A 173 -12.12 -4.23 -15.56
N PHE A 174 -11.52 -5.42 -15.71
CA PHE A 174 -10.98 -5.86 -17.01
C PHE A 174 -12.06 -6.17 -18.04
N THR A 175 -13.19 -6.70 -17.63
CA THR A 175 -14.33 -6.91 -18.54
C THR A 175 -14.85 -5.60 -19.09
N ALA A 176 -14.89 -4.55 -18.29
CA ALA A 176 -15.27 -3.21 -18.72
C ALA A 176 -14.30 -2.60 -19.76
N THR A 177 -13.04 -3.05 -19.81
CA THR A 177 -12.08 -2.64 -20.86
C THR A 177 -12.25 -3.41 -22.18
N GLY A 178 -13.18 -4.35 -22.26
CA GLY A 178 -13.45 -5.14 -23.45
C GLY A 178 -12.90 -6.56 -23.42
N CYS A 179 -12.23 -6.99 -22.35
CA CYS A 179 -11.81 -8.38 -22.21
C CYS A 179 -13.04 -9.31 -22.08
N ARG A 180 -13.02 -10.43 -22.80
CA ARG A 180 -14.13 -11.40 -22.81
C ARG A 180 -13.66 -12.71 -22.22
N PHE A 181 -13.71 -12.80 -20.91
CA PHE A 181 -13.27 -13.97 -20.17
C PHE A 181 -14.28 -15.13 -20.21
N GLY A 182 -13.78 -16.36 -20.08
CA GLY A 182 -14.54 -17.55 -19.80
C GLY A 182 -14.66 -17.80 -18.29
N PRO A 183 -14.80 -19.09 -17.89
CA PRO A 183 -14.88 -19.43 -16.47
C PRO A 183 -13.59 -19.06 -15.73
N VAL A 184 -13.73 -18.71 -14.44
CA VAL A 184 -12.59 -18.41 -13.57
C VAL A 184 -12.07 -19.73 -12.99
N GLU A 185 -10.76 -19.96 -13.13
CA GLU A 185 -10.04 -21.10 -12.58
C GLU A 185 -9.10 -20.61 -11.47
N SER A 186 -9.35 -21.04 -10.22
CA SER A 186 -8.45 -20.79 -9.09
C SER A 186 -7.36 -21.86 -9.04
N VAL A 187 -6.12 -21.41 -8.88
CA VAL A 187 -4.97 -22.29 -8.67
C VAL A 187 -4.26 -21.93 -7.35
N PRO A 188 -3.57 -22.89 -6.72
CA PRO A 188 -2.99 -22.63 -5.39
C PRO A 188 -1.69 -21.82 -5.42
N THR A 189 -0.95 -21.83 -6.53
CA THR A 189 0.37 -21.20 -6.63
C THR A 189 0.55 -20.43 -7.93
N THR A 190 1.45 -19.45 -7.91
CA THR A 190 1.84 -18.68 -9.11
C THR A 190 2.46 -19.59 -10.18
N ALA A 191 3.30 -20.55 -9.81
CA ALA A 191 3.88 -21.50 -10.76
C ALA A 191 2.80 -22.27 -11.53
N ALA A 192 1.76 -22.78 -10.84
CA ALA A 192 0.62 -23.44 -11.49
C ALA A 192 -0.16 -22.49 -12.40
N ALA A 193 -0.29 -21.21 -12.03
CA ALA A 193 -0.92 -20.21 -12.89
C ALA A 193 -0.11 -19.97 -14.16
N ILE A 194 1.20 -19.79 -14.05
CA ILE A 194 2.10 -19.54 -15.19
C ILE A 194 2.08 -20.74 -16.16
N GLU A 195 2.23 -21.96 -15.65
CA GLU A 195 2.15 -23.20 -16.48
C GLU A 195 0.83 -23.25 -17.26
N ARG A 196 -0.28 -22.93 -16.60
CA ARG A 196 -1.61 -22.96 -17.21
C ARG A 196 -1.76 -21.89 -18.30
N ILE A 197 -1.20 -20.69 -18.09
CA ILE A 197 -1.21 -19.57 -19.04
C ILE A 197 -0.28 -19.85 -20.23
N ALA A 198 0.95 -20.30 -19.98
CA ALA A 198 1.98 -20.57 -20.99
C ALA A 198 1.50 -21.57 -22.06
N GLY A 199 0.61 -22.48 -21.70
CA GLY A 199 -0.07 -23.39 -22.63
C GLY A 199 -0.95 -22.71 -23.70
N GLY A 200 -1.17 -21.41 -23.63
CA GLY A 200 -1.88 -20.59 -24.62
C GLY A 200 -3.40 -20.82 -24.71
N ARG A 201 -3.97 -21.58 -23.76
CA ARG A 201 -5.42 -21.90 -23.71
C ARG A 201 -6.15 -21.25 -22.54
N ALA A 202 -5.47 -20.39 -21.81
CA ALA A 202 -6.01 -19.60 -20.71
C ALA A 202 -5.34 -18.24 -20.70
N VAL A 203 -5.95 -17.28 -20.03
CA VAL A 203 -5.35 -15.99 -19.66
C VAL A 203 -5.21 -15.96 -18.15
N GLY A 204 -4.28 -15.16 -17.62
CA GLY A 204 -4.13 -14.96 -16.19
C GLY A 204 -4.54 -13.56 -15.77
N ILE A 205 -4.97 -13.42 -14.52
CA ILE A 205 -4.97 -12.14 -13.81
C ILE A 205 -4.00 -12.29 -12.65
N LEU A 206 -2.79 -11.75 -12.83
CA LEU A 206 -1.70 -11.79 -11.87
C LEU A 206 -1.18 -10.38 -11.63
N THR A 207 -0.46 -10.19 -10.54
CA THR A 207 0.21 -8.93 -10.23
C THR A 207 1.71 -9.02 -10.56
N PRO A 208 2.41 -7.88 -10.76
CA PRO A 208 3.87 -7.90 -10.84
C PRO A 208 4.53 -8.55 -9.61
N LEU A 209 3.91 -8.42 -8.44
CA LEU A 209 4.38 -9.09 -7.23
C LEU A 209 4.29 -10.62 -7.33
N ASP A 210 3.26 -11.16 -7.98
CA ASP A 210 3.12 -12.61 -8.18
C ASP A 210 4.20 -13.15 -9.13
N VAL A 211 4.53 -12.41 -10.21
CA VAL A 211 5.42 -12.89 -11.27
C VAL A 211 6.90 -12.51 -11.10
N ALA A 212 7.23 -11.71 -10.07
CA ALA A 212 8.61 -11.28 -9.81
C ALA A 212 9.37 -12.19 -8.81
N GLY A 213 8.70 -13.16 -8.18
CA GLY A 213 9.33 -14.08 -7.20
C GLY A 213 10.13 -15.19 -7.86
N ASP A 214 10.99 -15.85 -7.07
CA ASP A 214 11.87 -16.93 -7.49
C ASP A 214 11.12 -18.11 -8.15
N ASP A 215 9.88 -18.36 -7.73
CA ASP A 215 9.00 -19.40 -8.32
C ASP A 215 8.62 -19.12 -9.79
N ALA A 216 8.83 -17.89 -10.25
CA ALA A 216 8.56 -17.45 -11.62
C ALA A 216 9.83 -17.35 -12.48
N GLU A 217 11.04 -17.55 -11.91
CA GLU A 217 12.29 -17.55 -12.66
C GLU A 217 12.27 -18.65 -13.74
N GLY A 218 12.55 -18.24 -14.97
CA GLY A 218 12.52 -19.13 -16.17
C GLY A 218 11.16 -19.24 -16.84
N ALA A 219 10.05 -19.00 -16.15
CA ALA A 219 8.72 -19.02 -16.75
C ALA A 219 8.25 -17.60 -17.19
N ALA A 220 8.93 -16.56 -16.74
CA ALA A 220 8.62 -15.17 -17.12
C ALA A 220 8.76 -14.90 -18.63
N ASP A 221 9.62 -15.64 -19.32
CA ASP A 221 9.77 -15.55 -20.78
C ASP A 221 8.62 -16.20 -21.54
N GLU A 222 7.87 -17.09 -20.91
CA GLU A 222 6.74 -17.79 -21.52
C GLU A 222 5.42 -17.01 -21.47
N ILE A 223 5.38 -15.95 -20.70
CA ILE A 223 4.18 -15.13 -20.49
C ILE A 223 4.44 -13.65 -20.80
N ARG A 224 3.37 -12.90 -21.08
CA ARG A 224 3.40 -11.44 -21.30
C ARG A 224 2.24 -10.76 -20.61
N ALA A 225 2.52 -9.67 -19.92
CA ALA A 225 1.50 -8.76 -19.40
C ALA A 225 0.99 -7.85 -20.51
N LEU A 226 -0.32 -7.69 -20.63
CA LEU A 226 -0.91 -6.68 -21.49
C LEU A 226 -0.75 -5.31 -20.81
N GLN A 227 -0.14 -4.38 -21.54
CA GLN A 227 0.12 -3.04 -21.02
C GLN A 227 -1.18 -2.24 -20.90
N ALA A 228 -1.38 -1.57 -19.78
CA ALA A 228 -2.41 -0.56 -19.70
C ALA A 228 -2.09 0.58 -20.68
N PRO A 229 -3.10 1.24 -21.29
CA PRO A 229 -2.84 2.39 -22.14
C PRO A 229 -2.05 3.43 -21.33
N ALA A 230 -0.98 3.96 -21.92
CA ALA A 230 -0.23 5.04 -21.31
C ALA A 230 -1.19 6.21 -21.04
N PRO A 231 -1.16 6.85 -19.85
CA PRO A 231 -1.91 8.07 -19.65
C PRO A 231 -1.52 9.03 -20.78
N ALA A 232 -2.51 9.63 -21.44
CA ALA A 232 -2.26 10.59 -22.51
C ALA A 232 -1.31 11.66 -21.92
N ALA A 233 -0.10 11.73 -22.45
CA ALA A 233 0.83 12.79 -22.08
C ALA A 233 0.11 14.11 -22.37
N ASP A 234 -0.22 14.86 -21.33
CA ASP A 234 -0.70 16.23 -21.49
C ASP A 234 0.26 16.92 -22.44
N SER A 235 -0.25 17.30 -23.62
CA SER A 235 0.51 18.07 -24.59
C SER A 235 1.15 19.24 -23.86
N ALA A 236 2.46 19.18 -23.69
CA ALA A 236 3.24 20.21 -23.03
C ALA A 236 2.78 21.56 -23.54
N ALA A 237 2.28 22.38 -22.65
CA ALA A 237 1.90 23.77 -22.94
C ALA A 237 3.08 24.45 -23.62
N ALA A 238 2.90 24.84 -24.88
CA ALA A 238 3.81 25.70 -25.57
C ALA A 238 4.02 26.99 -24.76
N PRO A 239 5.22 27.55 -24.68
CA PRO A 239 5.47 28.77 -23.90
C PRO A 239 4.61 29.90 -24.46
N ALA A 240 3.70 30.43 -23.64
CA ALA A 240 2.89 31.58 -23.96
C ALA A 240 3.78 32.81 -24.19
N ALA A 241 3.80 33.28 -25.42
CA ALA A 241 4.37 34.60 -25.76
C ALA A 241 3.55 35.69 -25.04
N SER A 242 4.27 36.57 -24.34
CA SER A 242 3.73 37.74 -23.66
C SER A 242 3.03 38.67 -24.65
N GLY A 243 1.73 38.88 -24.48
CA GLY A 243 0.97 39.90 -25.20
C GLY A 243 0.00 40.60 -24.25
N SER A 244 0.30 41.83 -23.87
CA SER A 244 -0.55 42.73 -23.10
C SER A 244 -1.82 43.09 -23.85
N GLY A 245 -2.98 43.02 -23.20
CA GLY A 245 -4.23 43.55 -23.75
C GLY A 245 -5.40 43.36 -22.79
N ALA A 246 -5.72 44.40 -22.05
CA ALA A 246 -6.90 44.45 -21.18
C ALA A 246 -8.19 44.57 -22.00
N GLN A 247 -9.23 43.77 -21.63
CA GLN A 247 -10.63 44.21 -21.76
C GLN A 247 -11.54 43.34 -20.89
N SER A 248 -12.36 44.03 -20.09
CA SER A 248 -13.35 43.53 -19.14
C SER A 248 -14.62 43.12 -19.85
N GLY A 249 -15.15 41.92 -19.57
CA GLY A 249 -16.52 41.50 -19.89
C GLY A 249 -16.98 40.45 -18.91
N PRO A 250 -18.26 40.39 -18.48
CA PRO A 250 -18.72 39.48 -17.44
C PRO A 250 -18.74 38.03 -17.94
N ALA A 251 -18.07 37.19 -17.18
CA ALA A 251 -17.96 35.76 -17.44
C ALA A 251 -19.22 35.02 -16.96
N GLU A 252 -19.90 34.39 -17.91
CA GLU A 252 -20.79 33.27 -17.62
C GLU A 252 -19.98 32.09 -17.12
N GLN A 253 -20.39 31.56 -15.99
CA GLN A 253 -19.80 30.35 -15.39
C GLN A 253 -20.27 29.13 -16.20
N SER A 254 -19.55 28.81 -17.26
CA SER A 254 -19.58 27.47 -17.83
C SER A 254 -18.79 26.53 -16.90
N GLY A 255 -19.52 25.67 -16.21
CA GLY A 255 -18.92 24.57 -15.46
C GLY A 255 -18.09 23.71 -16.42
N SER A 256 -16.79 23.81 -16.34
CA SER A 256 -15.87 22.85 -16.96
C SER A 256 -16.09 21.51 -16.25
N ALA A 257 -16.85 20.62 -16.88
CA ALA A 257 -16.78 19.21 -16.55
C ALA A 257 -15.34 18.79 -16.79
N THR A 258 -14.58 18.58 -15.73
CA THR A 258 -13.29 17.92 -15.79
C THR A 258 -13.58 16.52 -16.35
N THR A 259 -13.29 16.31 -17.62
CA THR A 259 -13.34 14.98 -18.23
C THR A 259 -12.21 14.22 -17.60
N GLY A 260 -12.51 13.54 -16.49
CA GLY A 260 -11.57 12.65 -15.83
C GLY A 260 -11.08 11.62 -16.85
N ILE A 261 -9.78 11.44 -16.95
CA ILE A 261 -9.18 10.38 -17.75
C ILE A 261 -9.72 9.08 -17.17
N VAL A 262 -10.58 8.38 -17.91
CA VAL A 262 -11.05 7.05 -17.50
C VAL A 262 -9.87 6.11 -17.67
N VAL A 263 -9.21 5.77 -16.58
CA VAL A 263 -8.15 4.76 -16.56
C VAL A 263 -8.81 3.42 -16.80
N ALA A 264 -8.40 2.75 -17.87
CA ALA A 264 -8.89 1.42 -18.19
C ALA A 264 -8.23 0.38 -17.28
N GLY A 265 -9.03 -0.47 -16.62
CA GLY A 265 -8.54 -1.56 -15.79
C GLY A 265 -8.76 -1.36 -14.29
N PRO A 266 -8.18 -2.21 -13.45
CA PRO A 266 -8.29 -2.13 -12.00
C PRO A 266 -7.51 -0.93 -11.44
N ARG A 267 -7.89 -0.51 -10.24
CA ARG A 267 -7.22 0.56 -9.51
C ARG A 267 -5.77 0.22 -9.24
N ALA A 268 -4.88 1.22 -9.36
CA ALA A 268 -3.47 1.06 -9.06
C ALA A 268 -3.23 0.60 -7.62
N GLN A 269 -2.22 -0.25 -7.45
CA GLN A 269 -1.85 -0.86 -6.17
C GLN A 269 -0.36 -0.61 -5.90
N GLN A 270 -0.07 0.43 -5.12
CA GLN A 270 1.26 0.67 -4.56
C GLN A 270 1.25 0.29 -3.08
N LEU A 271 2.37 -0.19 -2.58
CA LEU A 271 2.54 -0.48 -1.18
C LEU A 271 2.87 0.81 -0.43
N VAL A 272 2.09 1.13 0.60
CA VAL A 272 2.24 2.32 1.44
C VAL A 272 2.26 1.95 2.92
N PRO A 273 3.02 2.65 3.78
CA PRO A 273 2.86 2.57 5.22
C PRO A 273 1.65 3.37 5.66
N VAL A 274 0.77 2.77 6.44
CA VAL A 274 -0.38 3.43 7.10
C VAL A 274 -0.07 3.54 8.58
N TYR A 275 -0.16 4.73 9.16
CA TYR A 275 0.27 4.96 10.53
C TYR A 275 -0.62 5.96 11.27
N ARG A 276 -0.65 5.83 12.61
CA ARG A 276 -1.27 6.86 13.47
C ARG A 276 -0.36 8.09 13.53
N THR A 277 -0.89 9.24 13.15
CA THR A 277 -0.12 10.50 13.07
C THR A 277 0.55 10.87 14.38
N ALA A 278 -0.09 10.56 15.52
CA ALA A 278 0.44 10.85 16.85
C ALA A 278 1.44 9.79 17.37
N ALA A 279 1.62 8.66 16.66
CA ALA A 279 2.46 7.56 17.13
C ALA A 279 3.90 7.65 16.65
N LEU A 280 4.12 8.20 15.44
CA LEU A 280 5.44 8.28 14.83
C LEU A 280 6.01 9.68 14.88
N SER A 281 7.25 9.80 15.35
CA SER A 281 8.05 11.01 15.25
C SER A 281 8.50 11.27 13.80
N ARG A 282 9.05 12.47 13.55
CA ARG A 282 9.59 12.78 12.22
C ARG A 282 10.74 11.85 11.80
N ASP A 283 11.62 11.49 12.74
CA ASP A 283 12.77 10.63 12.46
C ASP A 283 12.33 9.19 12.17
N GLU A 284 11.32 8.69 12.85
CA GLU A 284 10.70 7.39 12.56
C GLU A 284 10.04 7.38 11.19
N MET A 285 9.35 8.47 10.81
CA MET A 285 8.80 8.62 9.48
C MET A 285 9.87 8.63 8.39
N GLN A 286 11.00 9.31 8.62
CA GLN A 286 12.12 9.29 7.69
C GLN A 286 12.71 7.89 7.55
N THR A 287 12.77 7.12 8.63
CA THR A 287 13.22 5.73 8.61
C THR A 287 12.29 4.84 7.77
N VAL A 288 10.98 4.97 7.96
CA VAL A 288 9.97 4.26 7.15
C VAL A 288 10.08 4.64 5.67
N ASN A 289 10.27 5.92 5.36
CA ASN A 289 10.41 6.39 3.97
C ASN A 289 11.73 5.97 3.31
N LYS A 290 12.81 5.74 4.08
CA LYS A 290 14.03 5.12 3.53
C LYS A 290 13.76 3.70 3.02
N VAL A 291 13.03 2.90 3.79
CA VAL A 291 12.60 1.56 3.34
C VAL A 291 11.80 1.67 2.03
N ALA A 292 10.92 2.69 1.92
CA ALA A 292 10.12 2.91 0.71
C ALA A 292 10.98 3.16 -0.54
N GLY A 293 12.14 3.80 -0.39
CA GLY A 293 13.07 4.09 -1.48
C GLY A 293 13.92 2.91 -1.94
N GLU A 294 14.12 1.90 -1.09
CA GLU A 294 15.01 0.77 -1.36
C GLU A 294 14.26 -0.50 -1.77
N LEU A 295 13.04 -0.72 -1.25
CA LEU A 295 12.31 -1.97 -1.46
C LEU A 295 11.71 -2.05 -2.87
N THR A 296 12.15 -3.07 -3.63
CA THR A 296 11.63 -3.34 -4.97
C THR A 296 10.51 -4.39 -4.97
N THR A 297 9.78 -4.51 -6.09
CA THR A 297 8.78 -5.58 -6.28
C THR A 297 9.42 -6.97 -6.23
N ALA A 298 10.62 -7.13 -6.81
CA ALA A 298 11.33 -8.41 -6.82
C ALA A 298 11.77 -8.84 -5.42
N ASP A 299 12.30 -7.91 -4.62
CA ASP A 299 12.69 -8.20 -3.23
C ASP A 299 11.50 -8.71 -2.44
N LEU A 300 10.39 -7.96 -2.45
CA LEU A 300 9.22 -8.34 -1.67
C LEU A 300 8.57 -9.63 -2.18
N ALA A 301 8.58 -9.88 -3.49
CA ALA A 301 8.07 -11.13 -4.07
C ALA A 301 8.87 -12.35 -3.59
N THR A 302 10.21 -12.26 -3.65
CA THR A 302 11.12 -13.32 -3.17
C THR A 302 10.94 -13.58 -1.67
N LEU A 303 10.91 -12.51 -0.86
CA LEU A 303 10.71 -12.62 0.58
C LEU A 303 9.33 -13.21 0.93
N ALA A 304 8.28 -12.77 0.22
CA ALA A 304 6.91 -13.27 0.42
C ALA A 304 6.78 -14.75 0.01
N GLY A 305 7.42 -15.18 -1.08
CA GLY A 305 7.48 -16.58 -1.50
C GLY A 305 8.11 -17.46 -0.42
N ARG A 306 9.26 -17.05 0.13
CA ARG A 306 9.92 -17.75 1.24
C ARG A 306 9.06 -17.78 2.50
N ALA A 307 8.39 -16.68 2.85
CA ALA A 307 7.47 -16.64 3.99
C ALA A 307 6.27 -17.58 3.79
N ALA A 308 5.72 -17.67 2.57
CA ALA A 308 4.62 -18.57 2.23
C ALA A 308 5.00 -20.05 2.38
N THR A 309 6.29 -20.40 2.23
CA THR A 309 6.82 -21.75 2.46
C THR A 309 7.24 -22.01 3.92
N GLY A 310 7.01 -21.04 4.82
CA GLY A 310 7.21 -21.21 6.27
C GLY A 310 8.52 -20.65 6.81
N ALA A 311 9.27 -19.85 6.04
CA ALA A 311 10.42 -19.13 6.55
C ALA A 311 9.98 -18.05 7.57
N ASP A 312 10.84 -17.82 8.59
CA ASP A 312 10.55 -16.80 9.61
C ASP A 312 10.59 -15.39 9.01
N THR A 313 9.49 -14.66 9.11
CA THR A 313 9.33 -13.34 8.50
C THR A 313 10.26 -12.28 9.10
N ARG A 314 10.65 -12.44 10.37
CA ARG A 314 11.61 -11.55 11.02
C ARG A 314 13.03 -11.80 10.51
N GLU A 315 13.45 -13.07 10.42
CA GLU A 315 14.76 -13.41 9.86
C GLU A 315 14.90 -12.93 8.41
N LEU A 316 13.82 -13.07 7.63
CA LEU A 316 13.79 -12.56 6.26
C LEU A 316 13.95 -11.03 6.22
N ALA A 317 13.22 -10.32 7.08
CA ALA A 317 13.30 -8.86 7.17
C ALA A 317 14.67 -8.37 7.65
N ASP A 318 15.22 -8.98 8.71
CA ASP A 318 16.52 -8.62 9.26
C ASP A 318 17.65 -8.86 8.22
N GLY A 319 17.56 -9.95 7.44
CA GLY A 319 18.49 -10.23 6.34
C GLY A 319 18.43 -9.14 5.26
N TRP A 320 17.24 -8.80 4.78
CA TRP A 320 17.06 -7.75 3.76
C TRP A 320 17.56 -6.39 4.27
N LEU A 321 17.24 -6.00 5.50
CA LEU A 321 17.71 -4.74 6.11
C LEU A 321 19.23 -4.67 6.18
N ALA A 322 19.89 -5.78 6.58
CA ALA A 322 21.35 -5.86 6.67
C ALA A 322 22.02 -5.69 5.28
N GLU A 323 21.44 -6.27 4.23
CA GLU A 323 21.91 -6.14 2.84
C GLU A 323 21.80 -4.69 2.31
N HIS A 324 20.80 -3.93 2.76
CA HIS A 324 20.56 -2.54 2.34
C HIS A 324 21.11 -1.49 3.30
N GLY A 325 21.72 -1.92 4.43
CA GLY A 325 22.31 -1.00 5.41
C GLY A 325 21.29 -0.13 6.16
N LEU A 326 20.12 -0.72 6.41
CA LEU A 326 18.99 -0.08 7.09
C LEU A 326 18.82 -0.60 8.52
#